data_b8a7bfe3314b9d732a4678ac10345d60
#
_entry.id   b8a7bfe3314b9d732a4678ac10345d60
#
_cell.length_a   1.000
_cell.length_b   1.000
_cell.length_c   1.000
_cell.angle_alpha   90.00
_cell.angle_beta   90.00
_cell.angle_gamma   90.00
#
_symmetry.space_group_name_H-M   'P 1'
#
loop_
_entity.id
_entity.type
_entity.pdbx_description
1 polymer ?
#
loop_
_entity_poly.entity_id
_entity_poly.type
_entity_poly.pdbx_seq_one_letter_code
_entity_poly.pdbx_strand_id
1 'polypeptide(L)'
;IAYLAGIYSSSKAAQWSFKYGRAKVLPLMLLMMMAGLLITLIPALWAILLGLIIFAFAFFAAHSTASSWVSVQAIQYRAVAASLYLFCYYIGSSLLGSSGGLIWENFGWIGINLSVVLVLAFGLILSIRLKAL
;
A
#
# COMPACT_ATOMS: atom_id res chain seq x y z
N ILE A 1 -16.43 7.99 0.11
CA ILE A 1 -16.59 6.58 0.48
C ILE A 1 -15.22 5.92 0.67
N ALA A 2 -14.27 6.03 -0.28
CA ALA A 2 -12.94 5.43 -0.18
C ALA A 2 -12.15 5.86 1.08
N TYR A 3 -12.21 7.14 1.46
CA TYR A 3 -11.58 7.64 2.69
C TYR A 3 -12.21 7.06 3.97
N LEU A 4 -13.51 6.85 4.01
CA LEU A 4 -14.18 6.21 5.16
C LEU A 4 -13.73 4.77 5.31
N ALA A 5 -13.60 4.03 4.20
CA ALA A 5 -13.01 2.70 4.18
C ALA A 5 -11.58 2.70 4.72
N GLY A 6 -10.79 3.75 4.38
CA GLY A 6 -9.43 3.96 4.85
C GLY A 6 -9.34 4.17 6.37
N ILE A 7 -10.16 5.04 6.94
CA ILE A 7 -10.20 5.29 8.39
C ILE A 7 -10.53 3.99 9.14
N TYR A 8 -11.53 3.26 8.68
CA TYR A 8 -11.90 1.98 9.28
C TYR A 8 -10.76 0.95 9.17
N SER A 9 -10.14 0.83 7.99
CA SER A 9 -9.06 -0.14 7.77
C SER A 9 -7.82 0.15 8.60
N SER A 10 -7.43 1.43 8.78
CA SER A 10 -6.29 1.82 9.61
C SER A 10 -6.48 1.41 11.07
N SER A 11 -7.68 1.61 11.62
CA SER A 11 -7.99 1.21 13.00
C SER A 11 -7.99 -0.30 13.16
N LYS A 12 -8.51 -1.04 12.18
CA LYS A 12 -8.52 -2.51 12.17
C LYS A 12 -7.12 -3.09 11.92
N ALA A 13 -6.29 -2.44 11.12
CA ALA A 13 -4.92 -2.88 10.84
C ALA A 13 -4.08 -3.01 12.12
N ALA A 14 -4.27 -2.10 13.09
CA ALA A 14 -3.61 -2.19 14.39
C ALA A 14 -4.04 -3.46 15.14
N GLN A 15 -5.34 -3.76 15.18
CA GLN A 15 -5.89 -4.97 15.82
C GLN A 15 -5.40 -6.25 15.12
N TRP A 16 -5.41 -6.28 13.78
CA TRP A 16 -4.93 -7.42 13.02
C TRP A 16 -3.42 -7.62 13.17
N SER A 17 -2.65 -6.53 13.19
CA SER A 17 -1.20 -6.57 13.43
C SER A 17 -0.85 -7.10 14.82
N PHE A 18 -1.68 -6.80 15.82
CA PHE A 18 -1.53 -7.35 17.17
C PHE A 18 -1.89 -8.84 17.20
N LYS A 19 -3.01 -9.24 16.57
CA LYS A 19 -3.51 -10.62 16.61
C LYS A 19 -2.72 -11.59 15.72
N TYR A 20 -2.35 -11.18 14.50
CA TYR A 20 -1.76 -12.05 13.49
C TYR A 20 -0.28 -11.76 13.21
N GLY A 21 0.24 -10.67 13.74
CA GLY A 21 1.59 -10.18 13.50
C GLY A 21 1.72 -9.32 12.23
N ARG A 22 2.52 -8.26 12.33
CA ARG A 22 2.76 -7.30 11.23
C ARG A 22 3.33 -7.96 9.98
N ALA A 23 4.21 -8.95 10.18
CA ALA A 23 4.84 -9.72 9.11
C ALA A 23 3.87 -10.57 8.25
N LYS A 24 2.65 -10.82 8.73
CA LYS A 24 1.60 -11.49 7.97
C LYS A 24 0.60 -10.50 7.39
N VAL A 25 0.27 -9.46 8.15
CA VAL A 25 -0.75 -8.46 7.74
C VAL A 25 -0.24 -7.62 6.56
N LEU A 26 1.01 -7.16 6.60
CA LEU A 26 1.55 -6.29 5.54
C LEU A 26 1.53 -6.97 4.15
N PRO A 27 2.10 -8.18 3.94
CA PRO A 27 2.04 -8.82 2.62
C PRO A 27 0.61 -9.14 2.18
N LEU A 28 -0.30 -9.49 3.10
CA LEU A 28 -1.70 -9.72 2.78
C LEU A 28 -2.37 -8.44 2.23
N MET A 29 -2.10 -7.28 2.84
CA MET A 29 -2.64 -6.01 2.37
C MET A 29 -2.04 -5.62 1.01
N LEU A 30 -0.75 -5.88 0.76
CA LEU A 30 -0.14 -5.64 -0.55
C LEU A 30 -0.77 -6.51 -1.65
N LEU A 31 -1.03 -7.79 -1.37
CA LEU A 31 -1.76 -8.66 -2.29
C LEU A 31 -3.20 -8.18 -2.55
N MET A 32 -3.88 -7.71 -1.51
CA MET A 32 -5.22 -7.16 -1.63
C MET A 32 -5.24 -5.86 -2.47
N MET A 33 -4.20 -5.01 -2.36
CA MET A 33 -4.03 -3.85 -3.25
C MET A 33 -3.88 -4.28 -4.71
N MET A 34 -3.05 -5.29 -5.00
CA MET A 34 -2.88 -5.82 -6.35
C MET A 34 -4.19 -6.39 -6.90
N ALA A 35 -4.95 -7.14 -6.10
CA ALA A 35 -6.26 -7.64 -6.49
C ALA A 35 -7.25 -6.49 -6.80
N GLY A 36 -7.28 -5.45 -5.97
CA GLY A 36 -8.09 -4.25 -6.22
C GLY A 36 -7.76 -3.58 -7.55
N LEU A 37 -6.47 -3.43 -7.88
CA LEU A 37 -6.04 -2.87 -9.17
C LEU A 37 -6.46 -3.74 -10.35
N LEU A 38 -6.30 -5.06 -10.26
CA LEU A 38 -6.71 -5.98 -11.34
C LEU A 38 -8.22 -5.90 -11.60
N ILE A 39 -9.03 -5.73 -10.57
CA ILE A 39 -10.48 -5.55 -10.72
C ILE A 39 -10.80 -4.26 -11.50
N THR A 40 -10.00 -3.19 -11.37
CA THR A 40 -10.20 -1.95 -12.13
C THR A 40 -9.95 -2.08 -13.64
N LEU A 41 -9.36 -3.18 -14.10
CA LEU A 41 -9.18 -3.46 -15.54
C LEU A 41 -10.46 -3.94 -16.21
N ILE A 42 -11.47 -4.35 -15.45
CA ILE A 42 -12.78 -4.71 -15.99
C ILE A 42 -13.47 -3.41 -16.42
N PRO A 43 -13.90 -3.28 -17.71
CA PRO A 43 -14.47 -2.05 -18.26
C PRO A 43 -15.95 -1.86 -17.83
N ALA A 44 -16.18 -1.84 -16.52
CA ALA A 44 -17.48 -1.62 -15.90
C ALA A 44 -17.34 -0.68 -14.72
N LEU A 45 -18.17 0.33 -14.63
CA LEU A 45 -18.10 1.37 -13.59
C LEU A 45 -18.12 0.76 -12.17
N TRP A 46 -18.99 -0.21 -11.94
CA TRP A 46 -19.09 -0.90 -10.64
C TRP A 46 -17.79 -1.64 -10.27
N ALA A 47 -17.11 -2.24 -11.25
CA ALA A 47 -15.85 -2.95 -11.02
C ALA A 47 -14.71 -1.96 -10.69
N ILE A 48 -14.64 -0.84 -11.42
CA ILE A 48 -13.68 0.23 -11.15
C ILE A 48 -13.88 0.77 -9.74
N LEU A 49 -15.12 1.10 -9.36
CA LEU A 49 -15.43 1.62 -8.02
C LEU A 49 -15.09 0.60 -6.93
N LEU A 50 -15.46 -0.66 -7.13
CA LEU A 50 -15.14 -1.73 -6.19
C LEU A 50 -13.63 -1.93 -6.04
N GLY A 51 -12.91 -1.99 -7.15
CA GLY A 51 -11.45 -2.13 -7.18
C GLY A 51 -10.74 -0.98 -6.45
N LEU A 52 -11.18 0.26 -6.66
CA LEU A 52 -10.65 1.43 -5.96
C LEU A 52 -10.94 1.42 -4.45
N ILE A 53 -12.12 0.96 -4.04
CA ILE A 53 -12.46 0.82 -2.61
C ILE A 53 -11.57 -0.23 -1.95
N ILE A 54 -11.40 -1.39 -2.59
CA ILE A 54 -10.52 -2.46 -2.10
C ILE A 54 -9.07 -1.97 -2.02
N PHE A 55 -8.60 -1.29 -3.07
CA PHE A 55 -7.25 -0.73 -3.12
C PHE A 55 -7.04 0.27 -1.99
N ALA A 56 -7.94 1.23 -1.81
CA ALA A 56 -7.83 2.25 -0.76
C ALA A 56 -7.86 1.62 0.64
N PHE A 57 -8.77 0.69 0.88
CA PHE A 57 -8.84 -0.05 2.14
C PHE A 57 -7.51 -0.73 2.46
N ALA A 58 -6.97 -1.49 1.52
CA ALA A 58 -5.74 -2.24 1.69
C ALA A 58 -4.51 -1.30 1.81
N PHE A 59 -4.49 -0.19 1.06
CA PHE A 59 -3.45 0.82 1.14
C PHE A 59 -3.33 1.43 2.54
N PHE A 60 -4.43 1.90 3.11
CA PHE A 60 -4.41 2.50 4.45
C PHE A 60 -4.03 1.50 5.52
N ALA A 61 -4.48 0.24 5.40
CA ALA A 61 -4.07 -0.82 6.30
C ALA A 61 -2.59 -1.16 6.18
N ALA A 62 -2.05 -1.26 4.95
CA ALA A 62 -0.64 -1.51 4.70
C ALA A 62 0.24 -0.37 5.22
N HIS A 63 -0.13 0.88 4.92
CA HIS A 63 0.58 2.07 5.38
C HIS A 63 0.63 2.16 6.91
N SER A 64 -0.50 1.97 7.59
CA SER A 64 -0.59 1.95 9.06
C SER A 64 0.27 0.81 9.65
N THR A 65 0.21 -0.39 9.06
CA THR A 65 1.01 -1.53 9.51
C THR A 65 2.50 -1.29 9.33
N ALA A 66 2.94 -0.80 8.17
CA ALA A 66 4.34 -0.52 7.86
C ALA A 66 4.92 0.58 8.77
N SER A 67 4.22 1.71 8.90
CA SER A 67 4.63 2.82 9.77
C SER A 67 4.78 2.38 11.23
N SER A 68 3.81 1.61 11.75
CA SER A 68 3.88 1.09 13.11
C SER A 68 5.01 0.06 13.27
N TRP A 69 5.29 -0.73 12.25
CA TRP A 69 6.36 -1.74 12.30
C TRP A 69 7.74 -1.09 12.38
N VAL A 70 8.00 -0.10 11.51
CA VAL A 70 9.25 0.68 11.54
C VAL A 70 9.48 1.32 12.91
N SER A 71 8.45 1.93 13.49
CA SER A 71 8.54 2.59 14.80
C SER A 71 8.81 1.60 15.95
N VAL A 72 8.29 0.37 15.86
CA VAL A 72 8.52 -0.66 16.90
C VAL A 72 9.91 -1.27 16.80
N GLN A 73 10.46 -1.44 15.59
CA GLN A 73 11.81 -1.97 15.41
C GLN A 73 12.89 -0.99 15.88
N ALA A 74 12.65 0.31 15.79
CA ALA A 74 13.60 1.35 16.17
C ALA A 74 13.34 1.86 17.61
N ILE A 75 13.46 1.00 18.62
CA ILE A 75 13.08 1.30 20.01
C ILE A 75 13.71 2.59 20.54
N GLN A 76 15.00 2.80 20.31
CA GLN A 76 15.74 3.98 20.78
C GLN A 76 15.55 5.22 19.89
N TYR A 77 15.19 5.05 18.61
CA TYR A 77 15.11 6.11 17.60
C TYR A 77 13.76 6.18 16.90
N ARG A 78 12.67 5.92 17.63
CA ARG A 78 11.31 5.84 17.06
C ARG A 78 10.90 7.06 16.26
N ALA A 79 11.21 8.26 16.74
CA ALA A 79 10.87 9.50 16.05
C ALA A 79 11.63 9.63 14.72
N VAL A 80 12.94 9.33 14.74
CA VAL A 80 13.78 9.38 13.54
C VAL A 80 13.32 8.33 12.50
N ALA A 81 13.04 7.11 12.95
CA ALA A 81 12.55 6.05 12.08
C ALA A 81 11.19 6.38 11.45
N ALA A 82 10.26 6.95 12.23
CA ALA A 82 8.98 7.42 11.71
C ALA A 82 9.14 8.56 10.70
N SER A 83 10.02 9.52 10.97
CA SER A 83 10.31 10.62 10.04
C SER A 83 10.94 10.12 8.75
N LEU A 84 11.88 9.18 8.83
CA LEU A 84 12.52 8.59 7.65
C LEU A 84 11.52 7.78 6.81
N TYR A 85 10.62 7.04 7.47
CA TYR A 85 9.54 6.34 6.79
C TYR A 85 8.63 7.30 6.00
N LEU A 86 8.20 8.41 6.63
CA LEU A 86 7.38 9.42 5.96
C LEU A 86 8.13 10.13 4.83
N PHE A 87 9.42 10.41 5.02
CA PHE A 87 10.27 10.99 3.99
C PHE A 87 10.34 10.09 2.75
N CYS A 88 10.64 8.81 2.93
CA CYS A 88 10.65 7.84 1.82
C CYS A 88 9.27 7.70 1.17
N TYR A 89 8.20 7.70 1.96
CA TYR A 89 6.83 7.66 1.46
C TYR A 89 6.51 8.87 0.56
N TYR A 90 6.83 10.09 1.01
CA TYR A 90 6.56 11.30 0.21
C TYR A 90 7.43 11.38 -1.04
N ILE A 91 8.70 11.00 -0.97
CA ILE A 91 9.56 10.91 -2.16
C ILE A 91 8.97 9.90 -3.16
N GLY A 92 8.64 8.71 -2.69
CA GLY A 92 8.06 7.67 -3.55
C GLY A 92 6.75 8.12 -4.20
N SER A 93 5.85 8.74 -3.43
CA SER A 93 4.58 9.24 -3.96
C SER A 93 4.77 10.40 -4.95
N SER A 94 5.73 11.28 -4.72
CA SER A 94 6.05 12.39 -5.63
C SER A 94 6.63 11.86 -6.95
N LEU A 95 7.59 10.95 -6.91
CA LEU A 95 8.19 10.36 -8.10
C LEU A 95 7.16 9.59 -8.94
N LEU A 96 6.37 8.72 -8.29
CA LEU A 96 5.33 7.94 -8.97
C LEU A 96 4.18 8.81 -9.46
N GLY A 97 3.78 9.83 -8.69
CA GLY A 97 2.75 10.77 -9.09
C GLY A 97 3.18 11.61 -10.31
N SER A 98 4.42 12.11 -10.30
CA SER A 98 4.96 12.90 -11.42
C SER A 98 5.16 12.06 -12.69
N SER A 99 5.62 10.82 -12.55
CA SER A 99 5.78 9.90 -13.70
C SER A 99 4.45 9.35 -14.20
N GLY A 100 3.41 9.37 -13.36
CA GLY A 100 2.09 8.84 -13.70
C GLY A 100 1.46 9.52 -14.92
N GLY A 101 1.64 10.83 -15.08
CA GLY A 101 1.17 11.57 -16.27
C GLY A 101 1.80 11.05 -17.55
N LEU A 102 3.11 10.88 -17.58
CA LEU A 102 3.85 10.34 -18.73
C LEU A 102 3.45 8.90 -19.06
N ILE A 103 3.24 8.08 -18.02
CA ILE A 103 2.78 6.69 -18.20
C ILE A 103 1.37 6.68 -18.77
N TRP A 104 0.49 7.55 -18.28
CA TRP A 104 -0.87 7.68 -18.77
C TRP A 104 -0.92 8.11 -20.25
N GLU A 105 -0.15 9.10 -20.63
CA GLU A 105 -0.10 9.59 -22.01
C GLU A 105 0.36 8.53 -23.02
N ASN A 106 1.32 7.67 -22.63
CA ASN A 106 1.90 6.69 -23.54
C ASN A 106 1.20 5.32 -23.49
N PHE A 107 0.70 4.90 -22.31
CA PHE A 107 0.23 3.53 -22.06
C PHE A 107 -1.18 3.47 -21.44
N GLY A 108 -1.82 4.62 -21.17
CA GLY A 108 -3.16 4.70 -20.61
C GLY A 108 -3.32 4.02 -19.26
N TRP A 109 -4.54 3.55 -18.98
CA TRP A 109 -4.89 2.92 -17.70
C TRP A 109 -4.13 1.62 -17.43
N ILE A 110 -3.84 0.85 -18.47
CA ILE A 110 -3.06 -0.40 -18.36
C ILE A 110 -1.64 -0.10 -17.90
N GLY A 111 -1.00 0.93 -18.44
CA GLY A 111 0.34 1.35 -18.04
C GLY A 111 0.41 1.76 -16.57
N ILE A 112 -0.57 2.54 -16.10
CA ILE A 112 -0.68 2.91 -14.68
C ILE A 112 -0.82 1.66 -13.81
N ASN A 113 -1.72 0.74 -14.16
CA ASN A 113 -1.91 -0.49 -13.39
C ASN A 113 -0.62 -1.32 -13.31
N LEU A 114 0.05 -1.54 -14.45
CA LEU A 114 1.29 -2.32 -14.49
C LEU A 114 2.40 -1.68 -13.64
N SER A 115 2.58 -0.36 -13.72
CA SER A 115 3.60 0.34 -12.95
C SER A 115 3.36 0.22 -11.44
N VAL A 116 2.11 0.38 -10.99
CA VAL A 116 1.76 0.23 -9.57
C VAL A 116 1.90 -1.22 -9.12
N VAL A 117 1.48 -2.20 -9.93
CA VAL A 117 1.65 -3.63 -9.63
C VAL A 117 3.13 -4.00 -9.47
N LEU A 118 4.02 -3.48 -10.32
CA LEU A 118 5.47 -3.71 -10.19
C LEU A 118 6.03 -3.16 -8.88
N VAL A 119 5.63 -1.96 -8.49
CA VAL A 119 6.03 -1.37 -7.21
C VAL A 119 5.49 -2.19 -6.02
N LEU A 120 4.24 -2.63 -6.09
CA LEU A 120 3.64 -3.47 -5.06
C LEU A 120 4.32 -4.85 -4.97
N ALA A 121 4.68 -5.45 -6.11
CA ALA A 121 5.41 -6.72 -6.15
C ALA A 121 6.80 -6.58 -5.50
N PHE A 122 7.51 -5.47 -5.78
CA PHE A 122 8.77 -5.17 -5.11
C PHE A 122 8.59 -5.01 -3.59
N GLY A 123 7.57 -4.24 -3.16
CA GLY A 123 7.23 -4.10 -1.74
C GLY A 123 6.86 -5.43 -1.08
N LEU A 124 6.15 -6.31 -1.80
CA LEU A 124 5.79 -7.64 -1.33
C LEU A 124 7.04 -8.50 -1.09
N ILE A 125 7.97 -8.52 -2.04
CA ILE A 125 9.24 -9.25 -1.92
C ILE A 125 10.02 -8.77 -0.70
N LEU A 126 10.14 -7.45 -0.53
CA LEU A 126 10.81 -6.87 0.64
C LEU A 126 10.11 -7.25 1.95
N SER A 127 8.78 -7.19 2.01
CA SER A 127 8.02 -7.52 3.21
C SER A 127 8.16 -8.97 3.63
N ILE A 128 8.30 -9.90 2.67
CA ILE A 128 8.55 -11.32 2.93
C ILE A 128 9.98 -11.54 3.43
N ARG A 129 10.96 -10.86 2.84
CA ARG A 129 12.37 -10.95 3.29
C ARG A 129 12.57 -10.41 4.70
N LEU A 130 11.93 -9.30 5.05
CA LEU A 130 11.97 -8.71 6.40
C LEU A 130 11.36 -9.63 7.47
N LYS A 131 10.48 -10.56 7.09
CA LYS A 131 9.94 -11.57 7.99
C LYS A 131 10.99 -12.61 8.40
N ALA A 132 12.00 -12.83 7.56
CA ALA A 132 13.04 -13.82 7.76
C ALA A 132 14.21 -13.30 8.64
N LEU A 133 14.21 -12.00 8.98
CA LEU A 133 15.14 -11.34 9.91
C LEU A 133 14.48 -11.18 11.29
#